data_f43ca244a747616730800a989fec0c8b
#
_entry.id   f43ca244a747616730800a989fec0c8b
#
_cell.length_a   1.000
_cell.length_b   1.000
_cell.length_c   1.000
_cell.angle_alpha   90.00
_cell.angle_beta   90.00
_cell.angle_gamma   90.00
#
_symmetry.space_group_name_H-M   'P 1'
#
loop_
_entity.id
_entity.type
_entity.pdbx_description
1 polymer ?
#
loop_
_entity_poly.entity_id
_entity_poly.type
_entity_poly.pdbx_seq_one_letter_code
_entity_poly.pdbx_strand_id
1 'polypeptide(L)'
;MALQAAFSTADRRSENYTNTSSSSTQAYLHTLTDGYAIAKDYTNGMGTGSIILGPTGYWYVRSFNDQKPQSLQLKLKGEWTRRIFGAANKLTLGAEFNSTRNNGQGTYYDDMRLAPTWRPYDYSSLPTMRNLALFLEERLTVGRLMIVGGLRDDITMISGSNYGTAASLSPRFNIRYNIIKGRKASLTAHAGYGKSVKLPSFQVLYPADTYTDRLVFTPGSTADGKAYYAYYTNVQRAIYNDRLKWQHSNQVEAGLDASIDKTRLSVSAFWSRTYNPYQTLNVYTPFAYNQTSQSALEGCGIAVADRIYNVNPTTGVVSVTSATNGNTVTLPYSTRHTYTANRQYVNGSPVTRYGLEWVAETPIISNRHTFGLSLRLDGKYYHYRGIDNTLIAGSPNGIGDQAEGSNVQPLIGYYVGSNVTSASTASTPSVSNGILDKGCCLNTTLTARIPRLRLIMTMRLEATLLNYRRNLSSNRTTIALNEAGDITGTKYTGQTDHYVAVYPEYYSTWDNPSERIPFAEALMAAKDSDPNLYRQLSNLIVRSNTAYYFNPQDVSAYYSANFSVTKEIGRWVSLSFYANNFLNNMASVRNSQTGLKTSLFDSGYIPRFYYGASVRVKL
;
A
#
# COMPACT_ATOMS: atom_id res chain seq x y z
N MET A 1 2.36 -16.40 -38.60
CA MET A 1 3.43 -16.06 -37.66
C MET A 1 3.50 -14.54 -37.57
N ALA A 2 3.58 -13.99 -36.37
CA ALA A 2 3.68 -12.55 -36.13
C ALA A 2 4.85 -12.26 -35.19
N LEU A 3 5.69 -11.29 -35.53
CA LEU A 3 6.74 -10.74 -34.70
C LEU A 3 6.36 -9.29 -34.40
N GLN A 4 6.40 -8.95 -33.14
CA GLN A 4 6.24 -7.58 -32.66
C GLN A 4 7.47 -7.19 -31.85
N ALA A 5 8.00 -6.01 -32.11
CA ALA A 5 9.04 -5.40 -31.32
C ALA A 5 8.60 -4.00 -30.94
N ALA A 6 8.75 -3.65 -29.68
CA ALA A 6 8.47 -2.31 -29.20
C ALA A 6 9.57 -1.87 -28.24
N PHE A 7 10.08 -0.69 -28.48
CA PHE A 7 10.95 0.00 -27.54
C PHE A 7 10.22 1.26 -27.06
N SER A 8 10.15 1.42 -25.76
CA SER A 8 9.55 2.57 -25.11
C SER A 8 10.57 3.22 -24.20
N THR A 9 10.72 4.51 -24.34
CA THR A 9 11.45 5.35 -23.40
C THR A 9 10.59 6.56 -23.07
N ALA A 10 10.64 7.01 -21.84
CA ALA A 10 9.98 8.22 -21.40
C ALA A 10 10.94 9.02 -20.54
N ASP A 11 10.87 10.32 -20.66
CA ASP A 11 11.47 11.26 -19.72
C ASP A 11 10.32 11.92 -18.96
N ARG A 12 10.22 11.59 -17.68
CA ARG A 12 9.15 12.08 -16.80
C ARG A 12 9.80 12.82 -15.66
N ARG A 13 9.63 14.11 -15.66
CA ARG A 13 10.03 14.96 -14.55
C ARG A 13 8.78 15.55 -13.92
N SER A 14 8.54 15.22 -12.69
CA SER A 14 7.53 15.89 -11.86
C SER A 14 8.21 16.90 -10.95
N GLU A 15 7.59 18.02 -10.79
CA GLU A 15 8.01 19.11 -9.95
C GLU A 15 6.93 19.37 -8.90
N ASN A 16 7.34 19.48 -7.66
CA ASN A 16 6.44 19.74 -6.56
C ASN A 16 6.93 20.91 -5.70
N TYR A 17 6.04 21.82 -5.41
CA TYR A 17 6.25 22.95 -4.52
C TYR A 17 5.51 22.68 -3.21
N THR A 18 6.24 22.64 -2.12
CA THR A 18 5.67 22.48 -0.78
C THR A 18 5.99 23.69 0.05
N ASN A 19 4.97 24.33 0.61
CA ASN A 19 5.17 25.38 1.61
C ASN A 19 5.56 24.72 2.94
N THR A 20 6.66 25.18 3.50
CA THR A 20 7.22 24.67 4.75
C THR A 20 7.53 25.83 5.67
N SER A 21 7.48 25.60 6.98
CA SER A 21 7.82 26.60 7.97
C SER A 21 8.55 25.98 9.16
N SER A 22 9.45 26.74 9.77
CA SER A 22 10.09 26.36 11.04
C SER A 22 10.28 27.60 11.90
N SER A 23 10.00 27.46 13.21
CA SER A 23 10.23 28.53 14.19
C SER A 23 11.69 28.61 14.66
N SER A 24 12.48 27.57 14.40
CA SER A 24 13.90 27.50 14.79
C SER A 24 14.73 26.87 13.70
N THR A 25 16.01 27.18 13.66
CA THR A 25 16.97 26.52 12.78
C THR A 25 16.99 25.02 13.08
N GLN A 26 16.77 24.22 12.04
CA GLN A 26 16.83 22.77 12.10
C GLN A 26 18.13 22.28 11.48
N ALA A 27 18.74 21.28 12.09
CA ALA A 27 19.91 20.62 11.53
C ALA A 27 19.50 19.26 10.94
N TYR A 28 19.95 19.00 9.72
CA TYR A 28 19.63 17.78 8.98
C TYR A 28 20.88 17.12 8.45
N LEU A 29 20.90 15.78 8.43
CA LEU A 29 22.02 15.01 7.92
C LEU A 29 21.77 14.49 6.52
N HIS A 30 22.83 14.55 5.70
CA HIS A 30 22.91 13.92 4.39
C HIS A 30 23.98 12.84 4.29
N THR A 31 24.56 12.43 5.41
CA THR A 31 25.53 11.32 5.43
C THR A 31 24.87 10.00 5.05
N LEU A 32 25.58 9.19 4.28
CA LEU A 32 25.16 7.85 3.81
C LEU A 32 25.93 6.73 4.50
N THR A 33 26.77 7.07 5.50
CA THR A 33 27.65 6.15 6.20
C THR A 33 27.36 6.14 7.69
N ASP A 34 27.58 5.00 8.35
CA ASP A 34 27.55 4.91 9.81
C ASP A 34 28.59 5.82 10.43
N GLY A 35 28.28 6.38 11.59
CA GLY A 35 29.23 7.13 12.40
C GLY A 35 28.74 8.52 12.82
N TYR A 36 29.67 9.27 13.43
CA TYR A 36 29.39 10.60 13.96
C TYR A 36 29.73 11.68 12.94
N ALA A 37 28.76 12.53 12.66
CA ALA A 37 28.90 13.71 11.81
C ALA A 37 28.88 14.96 12.67
N ILE A 38 29.80 15.89 12.39
CA ILE A 38 30.03 17.09 13.20
C ILE A 38 29.99 18.32 12.30
N ALA A 39 29.20 19.30 12.69
CA ALA A 39 29.21 20.64 12.07
C ALA A 39 29.93 21.63 12.99
N LYS A 40 31.00 22.24 12.48
CA LYS A 40 31.77 23.29 13.18
C LYS A 40 31.55 24.68 12.61
N ASP A 41 31.07 24.78 11.38
CA ASP A 41 30.83 26.05 10.72
C ASP A 41 29.57 25.94 9.84
N TYR A 42 28.65 26.87 10.04
CA TYR A 42 27.32 26.86 9.41
C TYR A 42 27.20 27.85 8.27
N THR A 43 28.19 28.67 8.02
CA THR A 43 28.13 29.71 7.00
C THR A 43 28.02 29.12 5.59
N ASN A 44 28.43 27.89 5.41
CA ASN A 44 28.43 27.20 4.13
C ASN A 44 27.61 25.90 4.14
N GLY A 45 26.40 25.89 4.55
CA GLY A 45 25.44 24.76 4.69
C GLY A 45 25.51 23.57 3.74
N MET A 46 26.59 23.41 3.01
CA MET A 46 26.91 22.32 2.12
C MET A 46 28.34 21.83 2.30
N GLY A 47 28.72 21.52 3.53
CA GLY A 47 29.92 20.71 3.74
C GLY A 47 29.71 19.30 3.17
N THR A 48 30.71 18.76 2.53
CA THR A 48 30.72 17.42 1.95
C THR A 48 30.26 16.34 2.94
N GLY A 49 29.04 15.82 2.76
CA GLY A 49 28.47 14.71 3.53
C GLY A 49 27.98 15.06 4.94
N SER A 50 27.82 16.34 5.24
CA SER A 50 27.65 16.82 6.61
C SER A 50 26.23 17.26 6.91
N ILE A 51 26.08 18.02 7.93
CA ILE A 51 24.88 18.60 8.46
C ILE A 51 24.49 19.82 7.64
N ILE A 52 23.23 19.85 7.20
CA ILE A 52 22.65 21.02 6.54
C ILE A 52 21.74 21.73 7.52
N LEU A 53 21.84 23.05 7.58
CA LEU A 53 20.96 23.91 8.37
C LEU A 53 19.80 24.39 7.51
N GLY A 54 18.59 24.02 7.89
CA GLY A 54 17.37 24.55 7.29
C GLY A 54 17.10 25.98 7.77
N PRO A 55 16.48 26.84 6.93
CA PRO A 55 16.13 28.20 7.31
C PRO A 55 15.03 28.25 8.37
N THR A 56 14.89 29.41 9.01
CA THR A 56 13.72 29.76 9.83
C THR A 56 12.69 30.54 9.02
N GLY A 57 11.44 30.58 9.47
CA GLY A 57 10.34 31.29 8.81
C GLY A 57 9.56 30.41 7.85
N TYR A 58 9.08 31.01 6.77
CA TYR A 58 8.30 30.34 5.74
C TYR A 58 9.11 30.28 4.44
N TRP A 59 9.14 29.11 3.78
CA TRP A 59 9.78 28.94 2.48
C TRP A 59 9.09 27.88 1.64
N TYR A 60 9.36 27.90 0.35
CA TYR A 60 8.92 26.88 -0.57
C TYR A 60 10.05 25.90 -0.83
N VAL A 61 9.73 24.62 -0.63
CA VAL A 61 10.61 23.52 -1.01
C VAL A 61 10.24 23.08 -2.41
N ARG A 62 11.20 23.14 -3.32
CA ARG A 62 11.04 22.67 -4.70
C ARG A 62 11.73 21.33 -4.85
N SER A 63 10.95 20.30 -5.06
CA SER A 63 11.44 18.94 -5.27
C SER A 63 11.13 18.42 -6.67
N PHE A 64 11.99 17.58 -7.17
CA PHE A 64 11.87 16.93 -8.46
C PHE A 64 11.86 15.42 -8.29
N ASN A 65 11.10 14.73 -9.14
CA ASN A 65 11.22 13.30 -9.32
C ASN A 65 11.49 13.05 -10.79
N ASP A 66 12.73 12.67 -11.10
CA ASP A 66 13.21 12.39 -12.45
C ASP A 66 13.18 10.89 -12.68
N GLN A 67 12.37 10.46 -13.65
CA GLN A 67 12.20 9.06 -14.03
C GLN A 67 12.45 8.94 -15.54
N LYS A 68 13.36 8.03 -15.91
CA LYS A 68 13.67 7.69 -17.29
C LYS A 68 13.46 6.18 -17.53
N PRO A 69 12.20 5.72 -17.43
CA PRO A 69 11.90 4.32 -17.66
C PRO A 69 12.17 3.95 -19.11
N GLN A 70 12.83 2.82 -19.30
CA GLN A 70 13.07 2.21 -20.59
C GLN A 70 12.50 0.80 -20.58
N SER A 71 11.81 0.44 -21.65
CA SER A 71 11.21 -0.89 -21.82
C SER A 71 11.47 -1.39 -23.23
N LEU A 72 12.02 -2.58 -23.33
CA LEU A 72 12.13 -3.34 -24.57
C LEU A 72 11.16 -4.51 -24.50
N GLN A 73 10.28 -4.60 -25.47
CA GLN A 73 9.31 -5.69 -25.59
C GLN A 73 9.52 -6.40 -26.93
N LEU A 74 9.70 -7.72 -26.89
CA LEU A 74 9.72 -8.58 -28.07
C LEU A 74 8.66 -9.64 -27.90
N LYS A 75 7.83 -9.85 -28.90
CA LYS A 75 6.78 -10.86 -28.91
C LYS A 75 6.79 -11.63 -30.21
N LEU A 76 6.94 -12.93 -30.09
CA LEU A 76 6.80 -13.87 -31.18
C LEU A 76 5.52 -14.69 -30.97
N LYS A 77 4.67 -14.75 -31.98
CA LYS A 77 3.41 -15.50 -31.94
C LYS A 77 3.22 -16.28 -33.22
N GLY A 78 2.97 -17.56 -33.10
CA GLY A 78 2.56 -18.45 -34.17
C GLY A 78 1.12 -18.92 -33.94
N GLU A 79 0.33 -18.92 -35.00
CA GLU A 79 -1.02 -19.47 -34.99
C GLU A 79 -1.13 -20.51 -36.10
N TRP A 80 -1.66 -21.67 -35.74
CA TRP A 80 -1.94 -22.75 -36.66
C TRP A 80 -3.40 -23.16 -36.49
N THR A 81 -4.14 -23.15 -37.62
CA THR A 81 -5.57 -23.49 -37.62
C THR A 81 -5.81 -24.62 -38.60
N ARG A 82 -6.41 -25.71 -38.13
CA ARG A 82 -6.73 -26.87 -38.96
C ARG A 82 -8.00 -27.55 -38.45
N ARG A 83 -8.72 -28.17 -39.37
CA ARG A 83 -9.80 -29.15 -39.02
C ARG A 83 -9.20 -30.54 -38.91
N ILE A 84 -9.41 -31.19 -37.77
CA ILE A 84 -8.97 -32.56 -37.48
C ILE A 84 -10.16 -33.30 -36.92
N PHE A 85 -10.54 -34.41 -37.53
CA PHE A 85 -11.70 -35.24 -37.14
C PHE A 85 -13.02 -34.45 -36.95
N GLY A 86 -13.28 -33.47 -37.80
CA GLY A 86 -14.48 -32.64 -37.71
C GLY A 86 -14.40 -31.47 -36.71
N ALA A 87 -13.40 -31.43 -35.86
CA ALA A 87 -13.14 -30.37 -34.92
C ALA A 87 -12.31 -29.24 -35.54
N ALA A 88 -12.68 -28.00 -35.29
CA ALA A 88 -11.84 -26.87 -35.61
C ALA A 88 -10.83 -26.64 -34.47
N ASN A 89 -9.54 -26.83 -34.81
CA ASN A 89 -8.42 -26.64 -33.90
C ASN A 89 -7.71 -25.33 -34.23
N LYS A 90 -7.37 -24.56 -33.18
CA LYS A 90 -6.50 -23.39 -33.29
C LYS A 90 -5.45 -23.47 -32.20
N LEU A 91 -4.24 -23.80 -32.61
CA LEU A 91 -3.07 -23.81 -31.76
C LEU A 91 -2.37 -22.45 -31.83
N THR A 92 -2.09 -21.86 -30.68
CA THR A 92 -1.31 -20.63 -30.55
C THR A 92 -0.08 -20.92 -29.69
N LEU A 93 1.09 -20.61 -30.22
CA LEU A 93 2.38 -20.71 -29.54
C LEU A 93 3.03 -19.35 -29.52
N GLY A 94 3.72 -19.01 -28.45
CA GLY A 94 4.47 -17.78 -28.46
C GLY A 94 5.48 -17.65 -27.33
N ALA A 95 6.31 -16.63 -27.52
CA ALA A 95 7.29 -16.18 -26.54
C ALA A 95 7.19 -14.64 -26.44
N GLU A 96 7.28 -14.15 -25.24
CA GLU A 96 7.36 -12.72 -24.94
C GLU A 96 8.62 -12.47 -24.11
N PHE A 97 9.42 -11.51 -24.53
CA PHE A 97 10.53 -10.99 -23.75
C PHE A 97 10.28 -9.54 -23.41
N ASN A 98 10.44 -9.19 -22.14
CA ASN A 98 10.32 -7.85 -21.65
C ASN A 98 11.52 -7.50 -20.78
N SER A 99 12.18 -6.39 -21.07
CA SER A 99 13.30 -5.87 -20.29
C SER A 99 12.97 -4.45 -19.84
N THR A 100 13.01 -4.20 -18.54
CA THR A 100 12.69 -2.89 -17.97
C THR A 100 13.80 -2.39 -17.07
N ARG A 101 14.10 -1.11 -17.15
CA ARG A 101 15.00 -0.38 -16.26
C ARG A 101 14.56 1.06 -16.12
N ASN A 102 15.05 1.74 -15.11
CA ASN A 102 14.87 3.18 -14.92
C ASN A 102 16.24 3.85 -14.81
N ASN A 103 16.54 4.77 -15.71
CA ASN A 103 17.80 5.52 -15.73
C ASN A 103 17.64 6.95 -15.18
N GLY A 104 16.54 7.25 -14.50
CA GLY A 104 16.28 8.54 -13.90
C GLY A 104 17.07 8.76 -12.62
N GLN A 105 17.35 10.00 -12.31
CA GLN A 105 18.07 10.42 -11.11
C GLN A 105 17.27 10.20 -9.80
N GLY A 106 15.95 9.95 -9.92
CA GLY A 106 15.09 9.77 -8.77
C GLY A 106 14.62 11.08 -8.16
N THR A 107 14.45 11.11 -6.84
CA THR A 107 13.99 12.31 -6.14
C THR A 107 15.18 13.17 -5.70
N TYR A 108 15.13 14.44 -6.03
CA TYR A 108 16.13 15.45 -5.61
C TYR A 108 15.48 16.82 -5.42
N TYR A 109 16.24 17.74 -4.82
CA TYR A 109 15.80 19.08 -4.52
C TYR A 109 16.67 20.10 -5.23
N ASP A 110 16.10 21.25 -5.57
CA ASP A 110 16.82 22.37 -6.20
C ASP A 110 17.85 22.96 -5.23
N ASP A 111 17.42 23.18 -4.00
CA ASP A 111 18.27 23.64 -2.90
C ASP A 111 18.22 22.65 -1.74
N MET A 112 19.33 21.99 -1.50
CA MET A 112 19.46 20.97 -0.46
C MET A 112 19.30 21.55 0.95
N ARG A 113 19.53 22.86 1.16
CA ARG A 113 19.30 23.53 2.45
C ARG A 113 17.81 23.57 2.80
N LEU A 114 16.95 23.49 1.79
CA LEU A 114 15.50 23.46 1.93
C LEU A 114 14.94 22.04 2.06
N ALA A 115 15.79 21.02 1.92
CA ALA A 115 15.43 19.61 1.92
C ALA A 115 15.84 18.91 3.23
N PRO A 116 15.08 19.07 4.29
CA PRO A 116 15.55 18.78 5.64
C PRO A 116 15.93 17.34 5.94
N THR A 117 15.19 16.35 5.47
CA THR A 117 15.37 14.94 5.89
C THR A 117 15.60 13.98 4.73
N TRP A 118 16.09 14.50 3.60
CA TRP A 118 16.17 13.73 2.39
C TRP A 118 17.49 12.92 2.27
N ARG A 119 17.36 11.72 1.75
CA ARG A 119 18.47 10.87 1.30
C ARG A 119 18.29 10.59 -0.19
N PRO A 120 19.36 10.69 -1.00
CA PRO A 120 19.26 10.41 -2.42
C PRO A 120 18.92 8.95 -2.67
N TYR A 121 18.04 8.72 -3.63
CA TYR A 121 17.69 7.39 -4.12
C TYR A 121 17.74 7.43 -5.65
N ASP A 122 18.84 6.97 -6.21
CA ASP A 122 19.10 6.97 -7.64
C ASP A 122 18.48 5.73 -8.28
N TYR A 123 17.50 5.93 -9.14
CA TYR A 123 16.86 4.85 -9.88
C TYR A 123 17.80 4.18 -10.90
N SER A 124 18.82 4.90 -11.40
CA SER A 124 19.78 4.35 -12.35
C SER A 124 20.67 3.26 -11.74
N SER A 125 20.81 3.24 -10.42
CA SER A 125 21.55 2.21 -9.68
C SER A 125 20.81 0.89 -9.57
N LEU A 126 19.49 0.86 -9.87
CA LEU A 126 18.68 -0.34 -9.76
C LEU A 126 18.97 -1.30 -10.91
N PRO A 127 18.97 -2.62 -10.65
CA PRO A 127 19.24 -3.61 -11.67
C PRO A 127 18.13 -3.67 -12.72
N THR A 128 18.50 -4.15 -13.91
CA THR A 128 17.56 -4.41 -14.99
C THR A 128 16.76 -5.68 -14.70
N MET A 129 15.44 -5.59 -14.76
CA MET A 129 14.55 -6.74 -14.67
C MET A 129 14.19 -7.24 -16.08
N ARG A 130 14.36 -8.54 -16.31
CA ARG A 130 14.03 -9.20 -17.58
C ARG A 130 13.02 -10.31 -17.31
N ASN A 131 11.98 -10.36 -18.13
CA ASN A 131 10.94 -11.38 -18.07
C ASN A 131 10.88 -12.09 -19.43
N LEU A 132 10.97 -13.40 -19.42
CA LEU A 132 10.69 -14.27 -20.56
C LEU A 132 9.42 -15.03 -20.24
N ALA A 133 8.42 -14.94 -21.12
CA ALA A 133 7.24 -15.76 -21.00
C ALA A 133 7.09 -16.67 -22.21
N LEU A 134 6.89 -17.94 -21.97
CA LEU A 134 6.57 -18.94 -22.97
C LEU A 134 5.10 -19.32 -22.81
N PHE A 135 4.34 -19.39 -23.90
CA PHE A 135 2.95 -19.75 -23.81
C PHE A 135 2.47 -20.64 -24.95
N LEU A 136 1.54 -21.50 -24.59
CA LEU A 136 0.82 -22.42 -25.44
C LEU A 136 -0.67 -22.26 -25.17
N GLU A 137 -1.51 -22.16 -26.19
CA GLU A 137 -2.96 -22.18 -26.08
C GLU A 137 -3.55 -23.03 -27.20
N GLU A 138 -4.37 -24.02 -26.86
CA GLU A 138 -5.16 -24.80 -27.79
C GLU A 138 -6.63 -24.46 -27.65
N ARG A 139 -7.27 -24.12 -28.76
CA ARG A 139 -8.70 -23.89 -28.85
C ARG A 139 -9.35 -24.94 -29.74
N LEU A 140 -10.14 -25.79 -29.15
CA LEU A 140 -10.91 -26.83 -29.81
C LEU A 140 -12.37 -26.43 -29.92
N THR A 141 -12.95 -26.53 -31.12
CA THR A 141 -14.38 -26.28 -31.34
C THR A 141 -15.01 -27.49 -32.06
N VAL A 142 -15.96 -28.13 -31.39
CA VAL A 142 -16.68 -29.29 -31.88
C VAL A 142 -18.19 -29.02 -31.75
N GLY A 143 -18.85 -28.75 -32.89
CA GLY A 143 -20.28 -28.47 -32.89
C GLY A 143 -20.69 -27.30 -31.98
N ARG A 144 -21.28 -27.63 -30.84
CA ARG A 144 -21.75 -26.64 -29.84
C ARG A 144 -20.75 -26.42 -28.70
N LEU A 145 -19.70 -27.23 -28.63
CA LEU A 145 -18.70 -27.21 -27.59
C LEU A 145 -17.45 -26.47 -28.05
N MET A 146 -16.94 -25.56 -27.20
CA MET A 146 -15.64 -24.94 -27.33
C MET A 146 -14.86 -25.15 -26.05
N ILE A 147 -13.64 -25.64 -26.19
CA ILE A 147 -12.69 -25.83 -25.09
C ILE A 147 -11.46 -24.99 -25.42
N VAL A 148 -10.92 -24.28 -24.43
CA VAL A 148 -9.63 -23.57 -24.54
C VAL A 148 -8.78 -24.03 -23.36
N GLY A 149 -7.65 -24.66 -23.67
CA GLY A 149 -6.61 -24.99 -22.71
C GLY A 149 -5.36 -24.17 -22.98
N GLY A 150 -4.76 -23.60 -21.96
CA GLY A 150 -3.57 -22.78 -22.11
C GLY A 150 -2.60 -22.97 -20.96
N LEU A 151 -1.34 -22.81 -21.29
CA LEU A 151 -0.24 -22.87 -20.32
C LEU A 151 0.72 -21.71 -20.61
N ARG A 152 1.08 -20.99 -19.57
CA ARG A 152 2.08 -19.92 -19.67
C ARG A 152 3.10 -20.11 -18.56
N ASP A 153 4.38 -20.04 -18.91
CA ASP A 153 5.48 -20.01 -17.97
C ASP A 153 6.17 -18.64 -18.02
N ASP A 154 6.16 -17.93 -16.91
CA ASP A 154 6.80 -16.63 -16.75
C ASP A 154 8.11 -16.81 -15.99
N ILE A 155 9.23 -16.49 -16.63
CA ILE A 155 10.58 -16.62 -16.11
C ILE A 155 11.15 -15.21 -15.90
N THR A 156 11.39 -14.84 -14.66
CA THR A 156 11.94 -13.54 -14.28
C THR A 156 13.43 -13.68 -13.94
N MET A 157 14.25 -12.86 -14.57
CA MET A 157 15.69 -12.76 -14.35
C MET A 157 16.02 -11.35 -13.87
N ILE A 158 16.70 -11.26 -12.75
CA ILE A 158 17.08 -9.99 -12.16
C ILE A 158 18.59 -10.00 -11.96
N SER A 159 19.31 -9.32 -12.86
CA SER A 159 20.77 -9.27 -12.80
C SER A 159 21.25 -8.48 -11.58
N GLY A 160 22.27 -8.99 -10.91
CA GLY A 160 22.85 -8.35 -9.71
C GLY A 160 22.04 -8.54 -8.44
N SER A 161 21.01 -9.40 -8.43
CA SER A 161 20.26 -9.77 -7.24
C SER A 161 20.59 -11.19 -6.78
N ASN A 162 20.39 -11.45 -5.49
CA ASN A 162 20.47 -12.82 -4.95
C ASN A 162 19.28 -13.70 -5.39
N TYR A 163 18.30 -13.11 -6.08
CA TYR A 163 17.11 -13.81 -6.57
C TYR A 163 17.39 -14.79 -7.71
N GLY A 164 18.42 -14.52 -8.51
CA GLY A 164 18.72 -15.34 -9.68
C GLY A 164 17.57 -15.34 -10.68
N THR A 165 17.03 -16.53 -10.93
CA THR A 165 15.91 -16.76 -11.84
C THR A 165 14.74 -17.35 -11.10
N ALA A 166 13.56 -16.76 -11.27
CA ALA A 166 12.31 -17.28 -10.71
C ALA A 166 11.30 -17.57 -11.83
N ALA A 167 10.65 -18.73 -11.76
CA ALA A 167 9.69 -19.18 -12.75
C ALA A 167 8.32 -19.43 -12.12
N SER A 168 7.26 -19.20 -12.88
CA SER A 168 5.89 -19.45 -12.45
C SER A 168 4.98 -19.92 -13.57
N LEU A 169 4.47 -21.12 -13.42
CA LEU A 169 3.54 -21.76 -14.35
C LEU A 169 2.11 -21.33 -14.08
N SER A 170 1.40 -20.90 -15.12
CA SER A 170 0.03 -20.36 -15.09
C SER A 170 -0.87 -21.12 -16.05
N PRO A 171 -1.54 -22.22 -15.60
CA PRO A 171 -2.52 -22.93 -16.39
C PRO A 171 -3.84 -22.15 -16.51
N ARG A 172 -4.52 -22.31 -17.65
CA ARG A 172 -5.86 -21.79 -17.94
C ARG A 172 -6.68 -22.86 -18.63
N PHE A 173 -7.93 -22.95 -18.24
CA PHE A 173 -8.89 -23.83 -18.88
C PHE A 173 -10.24 -23.14 -18.95
N ASN A 174 -10.87 -23.11 -20.14
CA ASN A 174 -12.19 -22.55 -20.35
C ASN A 174 -13.02 -23.51 -21.20
N ILE A 175 -14.26 -23.68 -20.83
CA ILE A 175 -15.24 -24.45 -21.55
C ILE A 175 -16.48 -23.59 -21.83
N ARG A 176 -17.00 -23.69 -23.03
CA ARG A 176 -18.23 -23.02 -23.42
C ARG A 176 -19.09 -24.01 -24.19
N TYR A 177 -20.36 -24.17 -23.78
CA TYR A 177 -21.32 -25.04 -24.44
C TYR A 177 -22.58 -24.26 -24.84
N ASN A 178 -22.90 -24.25 -26.13
CA ASN A 178 -24.14 -23.65 -26.64
C ASN A 178 -25.30 -24.64 -26.48
N ILE A 179 -26.04 -24.54 -25.36
CA ILE A 179 -27.17 -25.41 -25.03
C ILE A 179 -28.28 -25.24 -26.08
N ILE A 180 -28.62 -23.97 -26.36
CA ILE A 180 -29.58 -23.60 -27.39
C ILE A 180 -28.84 -22.73 -28.40
N LYS A 181 -28.91 -23.08 -29.68
CA LYS A 181 -28.32 -22.32 -30.77
C LYS A 181 -29.41 -22.09 -31.83
N GLY A 182 -30.24 -21.10 -31.60
CA GLY A 182 -31.31 -20.70 -32.49
C GLY A 182 -31.21 -19.25 -32.92
N ARG A 183 -31.94 -18.86 -33.95
CA ARG A 183 -31.98 -17.48 -34.46
C ARG A 183 -32.77 -16.57 -33.51
N LYS A 184 -33.80 -17.08 -32.84
CA LYS A 184 -34.65 -16.33 -31.90
C LYS A 184 -34.20 -16.49 -30.43
N ALA A 185 -33.58 -17.61 -30.12
CA ALA A 185 -33.11 -17.89 -28.77
C ALA A 185 -31.76 -18.58 -28.79
N SER A 186 -30.88 -18.16 -27.88
CA SER A 186 -29.61 -18.82 -27.60
C SER A 186 -29.42 -18.94 -26.09
N LEU A 187 -28.83 -20.04 -25.66
CA LEU A 187 -28.41 -20.25 -24.27
C LEU A 187 -27.02 -20.88 -24.29
N THR A 188 -26.09 -20.24 -23.62
CA THR A 188 -24.71 -20.69 -23.52
C THR A 188 -24.33 -20.82 -22.07
N ALA A 189 -23.79 -21.97 -21.68
CA ALA A 189 -23.10 -22.14 -20.41
C ALA A 189 -21.60 -22.02 -20.64
N HIS A 190 -20.91 -21.38 -19.71
CA HIS A 190 -19.45 -21.31 -19.69
C HIS A 190 -18.92 -21.56 -18.28
N ALA A 191 -17.71 -22.11 -18.22
CA ALA A 191 -16.95 -22.23 -16.99
C ALA A 191 -15.46 -22.08 -17.30
N GLY A 192 -14.70 -21.60 -16.34
CA GLY A 192 -13.28 -21.39 -16.49
C GLY A 192 -12.52 -21.57 -15.20
N TYR A 193 -11.26 -21.95 -15.34
CA TYR A 193 -10.26 -21.94 -14.31
C TYR A 193 -9.01 -21.21 -14.83
N GLY A 194 -8.42 -20.38 -14.00
CA GLY A 194 -7.17 -19.73 -14.34
C GLY A 194 -6.31 -19.44 -13.12
N LYS A 195 -5.01 -19.62 -13.29
CA LYS A 195 -4.01 -19.09 -12.36
C LYS A 195 -3.38 -17.85 -12.97
N SER A 196 -3.44 -16.74 -12.24
CA SER A 196 -2.74 -15.50 -12.58
C SER A 196 -1.61 -15.24 -11.61
N VAL A 197 -0.49 -14.74 -12.13
CA VAL A 197 0.70 -14.41 -11.33
C VAL A 197 0.93 -12.92 -11.38
N LYS A 198 1.24 -12.33 -10.24
CA LYS A 198 1.67 -10.94 -10.11
C LYS A 198 3.14 -10.91 -9.75
N LEU A 199 3.96 -10.46 -10.70
CA LEU A 199 5.37 -10.25 -10.46
C LEU A 199 5.57 -9.08 -9.46
N PRO A 200 6.57 -9.14 -8.59
CA PRO A 200 6.89 -8.03 -7.71
C PRO A 200 7.43 -6.83 -8.50
N SER A 201 7.17 -5.65 -7.99
CA SER A 201 7.80 -4.42 -8.50
C SER A 201 9.25 -4.31 -8.03
N PHE A 202 10.03 -3.43 -8.66
CA PHE A 202 11.37 -3.10 -8.18
C PHE A 202 11.42 -2.70 -6.71
N GLN A 203 10.46 -1.91 -6.27
CA GLN A 203 10.37 -1.47 -4.87
C GLN A 203 10.21 -2.65 -3.89
N VAL A 204 9.54 -3.72 -4.30
CA VAL A 204 9.42 -4.95 -3.49
C VAL A 204 10.73 -5.71 -3.44
N LEU A 205 11.46 -5.75 -4.55
CA LEU A 205 12.71 -6.51 -4.67
C LEU A 205 13.92 -5.74 -4.14
N TYR A 206 13.90 -4.40 -4.26
CA TYR A 206 14.99 -3.50 -3.89
C TYR A 206 14.47 -2.37 -3.02
N PRO A 207 14.17 -2.63 -1.74
CA PRO A 207 13.84 -1.55 -0.81
C PRO A 207 15.06 -0.66 -0.62
N ALA A 208 14.83 0.63 -0.33
CA ALA A 208 15.88 1.57 -0.03
C ALA A 208 16.51 1.30 1.35
N ASP A 209 17.76 1.70 1.52
CA ASP A 209 18.41 1.77 2.83
C ASP A 209 17.63 2.73 3.74
N THR A 210 17.64 2.47 5.04
CA THR A 210 17.06 3.36 6.05
C THR A 210 18.16 3.97 6.92
N TYR A 211 17.91 5.18 7.36
CA TYR A 211 18.87 5.96 8.15
C TYR A 211 18.21 6.41 9.43
N THR A 212 18.91 6.21 10.55
CA THR A 212 18.46 6.70 11.86
C THR A 212 19.47 7.69 12.40
N ASP A 213 19.08 8.95 12.41
CA ASP A 213 19.93 10.06 12.89
C ASP A 213 19.57 10.40 14.32
N ARG A 214 20.60 10.52 15.17
CA ARG A 214 20.46 10.89 16.59
C ARG A 214 21.33 12.11 16.87
N LEU A 215 20.71 13.16 17.44
CA LEU A 215 21.48 14.30 17.97
C LEU A 215 22.22 13.82 19.22
N VAL A 216 23.55 13.84 19.18
CA VAL A 216 24.39 13.30 20.27
C VAL A 216 25.01 14.41 21.10
N PHE A 217 25.16 15.63 20.58
CA PHE A 217 25.65 16.77 21.32
C PHE A 217 25.27 18.10 20.68
N THR A 218 24.94 19.08 21.53
CA THR A 218 24.88 20.51 21.21
C THR A 218 25.25 21.32 22.45
N PRO A 219 26.13 22.34 22.32
CA PRO A 219 26.51 23.17 23.47
C PRO A 219 25.44 24.20 23.86
N GLY A 220 24.39 24.39 23.05
CA GLY A 220 23.41 25.45 23.20
C GLY A 220 23.94 26.81 22.74
N SER A 221 24.76 27.44 23.57
CA SER A 221 25.41 28.72 23.21
C SER A 221 26.89 28.53 22.95
N THR A 222 27.41 29.21 21.93
CA THR A 222 28.82 29.26 21.56
C THR A 222 29.34 30.71 21.65
N ALA A 223 30.63 30.88 21.75
CA ALA A 223 31.26 32.21 21.87
C ALA A 223 30.98 33.11 20.67
N ASP A 224 30.89 32.54 19.48
CA ASP A 224 30.63 33.22 18.21
C ASP A 224 29.14 33.30 17.84
N GLY A 225 28.25 32.85 18.74
CA GLY A 225 26.82 32.84 18.54
C GLY A 225 26.34 31.82 17.49
N LYS A 226 27.23 30.98 16.95
CA LYS A 226 26.88 29.96 15.97
C LYS A 226 26.38 28.72 16.67
N ALA A 227 25.42 28.05 16.06
CA ALA A 227 24.95 26.77 16.54
C ALA A 227 25.98 25.66 16.21
N TYR A 228 26.09 24.65 17.05
CA TYR A 228 26.97 23.50 16.84
C TYR A 228 26.19 22.23 17.07
N TYR A 229 26.33 21.25 16.17
CA TYR A 229 25.63 20.00 16.26
C TYR A 229 26.55 18.82 15.99
N ALA A 230 26.39 17.77 16.77
CA ALA A 230 26.97 16.47 16.48
C ALA A 230 25.84 15.43 16.40
N TYR A 231 25.87 14.63 15.35
CA TYR A 231 24.91 13.57 15.13
C TYR A 231 25.60 12.23 14.97
N TYR A 232 24.90 11.18 15.38
CA TYR A 232 25.19 9.80 15.01
C TYR A 232 24.20 9.34 13.95
N THR A 233 24.69 8.78 12.85
CA THR A 233 23.89 8.13 11.84
C THR A 233 24.10 6.62 11.92
N ASN A 234 23.02 5.85 12.09
CA ASN A 234 23.02 4.41 11.90
C ASN A 234 22.41 4.11 10.54
N VAL A 235 23.13 3.38 9.70
CA VAL A 235 22.67 2.98 8.37
C VAL A 235 22.22 1.52 8.40
N GLN A 236 20.94 1.30 8.20
CA GLN A 236 20.41 -0.05 8.01
C GLN A 236 20.29 -0.33 6.52
N ARG A 237 21.15 -1.23 6.02
CA ARG A 237 21.09 -1.65 4.63
C ARG A 237 19.78 -2.34 4.31
N ALA A 238 19.33 -2.16 3.08
CA ALA A 238 18.13 -2.81 2.59
C ALA A 238 18.19 -4.33 2.78
N ILE A 239 17.14 -4.88 3.35
CA ILE A 239 16.99 -6.33 3.56
C ILE A 239 15.97 -6.83 2.55
N TYR A 240 16.40 -7.54 1.52
CA TYR A 240 15.45 -8.23 0.67
C TYR A 240 15.33 -9.70 1.03
N ASN A 241 14.16 -10.21 0.71
CA ASN A 241 13.79 -11.57 1.02
C ASN A 241 13.99 -12.44 -0.23
N ASP A 242 15.08 -13.19 -0.26
CA ASP A 242 15.41 -14.15 -1.32
C ASP A 242 14.43 -15.33 -1.40
N ARG A 243 13.59 -15.51 -0.37
CA ARG A 243 12.55 -16.54 -0.29
C ARG A 243 11.16 -16.04 -0.66
N LEU A 244 11.05 -14.80 -1.13
CA LEU A 244 9.77 -14.20 -1.53
C LEU A 244 9.18 -15.00 -2.70
N LYS A 245 7.98 -15.54 -2.49
CA LYS A 245 7.23 -16.25 -3.52
C LYS A 245 6.38 -15.27 -4.33
N TRP A 246 6.20 -15.54 -5.63
CA TRP A 246 5.31 -14.73 -6.43
C TRP A 246 3.87 -14.83 -5.93
N GLN A 247 3.23 -13.67 -5.82
CA GLN A 247 1.79 -13.61 -5.56
C GLN A 247 1.05 -14.22 -6.74
N HIS A 248 0.12 -15.13 -6.47
CA HIS A 248 -0.73 -15.71 -7.50
C HIS A 248 -2.16 -15.86 -7.02
N SER A 249 -3.09 -15.83 -7.96
CA SER A 249 -4.51 -16.04 -7.70
C SER A 249 -5.03 -17.18 -8.54
N ASN A 250 -5.71 -18.12 -7.90
CA ASN A 250 -6.51 -19.14 -8.57
C ASN A 250 -7.95 -18.64 -8.64
N GLN A 251 -8.53 -18.65 -9.82
CA GLN A 251 -9.90 -18.24 -10.05
C GLN A 251 -10.69 -19.34 -10.76
N VAL A 252 -11.88 -19.60 -10.27
CA VAL A 252 -12.90 -20.40 -10.93
C VAL A 252 -14.07 -19.49 -11.23
N GLU A 253 -14.64 -19.63 -12.41
CA GLU A 253 -15.81 -18.88 -12.84
C GLU A 253 -16.78 -19.82 -13.57
N ALA A 254 -18.08 -19.62 -13.37
CA ALA A 254 -19.13 -20.29 -14.13
C ALA A 254 -20.27 -19.33 -14.39
N GLY A 255 -20.88 -19.41 -15.58
CA GLY A 255 -21.96 -18.51 -15.95
C GLY A 255 -22.83 -19.01 -17.08
N LEU A 256 -23.93 -18.29 -17.26
CA LEU A 256 -24.95 -18.52 -18.28
C LEU A 256 -25.19 -17.22 -19.05
N ASP A 257 -25.13 -17.31 -20.36
CA ASP A 257 -25.50 -16.23 -21.28
C ASP A 257 -26.75 -16.66 -22.06
N ALA A 258 -27.81 -15.91 -21.95
CA ALA A 258 -29.05 -16.17 -22.70
C ALA A 258 -29.37 -14.98 -23.62
N SER A 259 -29.92 -15.27 -24.77
CA SER A 259 -30.52 -14.27 -25.65
C SER A 259 -31.84 -14.79 -26.15
N ILE A 260 -32.91 -14.01 -26.00
CA ILE A 260 -34.27 -14.34 -26.49
C ILE A 260 -34.71 -13.11 -27.29
N ASP A 261 -34.89 -13.28 -28.60
CA ASP A 261 -35.06 -12.18 -29.56
C ASP A 261 -33.99 -11.08 -29.41
N LYS A 262 -34.34 -9.96 -28.79
CA LYS A 262 -33.47 -8.83 -28.56
C LYS A 262 -33.06 -8.65 -27.10
N THR A 263 -33.61 -9.50 -26.20
CA THR A 263 -33.29 -9.49 -24.78
C THR A 263 -32.02 -10.32 -24.55
N ARG A 264 -31.09 -9.79 -23.79
CA ARG A 264 -29.86 -10.46 -23.37
C ARG A 264 -29.81 -10.56 -21.86
N LEU A 265 -29.42 -11.72 -21.37
CA LEU A 265 -29.21 -11.99 -19.96
C LEU A 265 -27.84 -12.64 -19.80
N SER A 266 -27.07 -12.20 -18.84
CA SER A 266 -25.81 -12.83 -18.44
C SER A 266 -25.73 -12.87 -16.93
N VAL A 267 -25.36 -14.03 -16.40
CA VAL A 267 -25.11 -14.22 -14.96
C VAL A 267 -23.86 -15.04 -14.84
N SER A 268 -22.89 -14.57 -14.06
CA SER A 268 -21.69 -15.32 -13.73
C SER A 268 -21.37 -15.28 -12.24
N ALA A 269 -20.87 -16.39 -11.73
CA ALA A 269 -20.36 -16.51 -10.37
C ALA A 269 -18.87 -16.83 -10.43
N PHE A 270 -18.11 -16.21 -9.54
CA PHE A 270 -16.69 -16.47 -9.44
C PHE A 270 -16.28 -16.75 -7.99
N TRP A 271 -15.22 -17.53 -7.87
CA TRP A 271 -14.47 -17.71 -6.64
C TRP A 271 -12.97 -17.51 -6.96
N SER A 272 -12.28 -16.75 -6.13
CA SER A 272 -10.86 -16.46 -6.29
C SER A 272 -10.16 -16.54 -4.95
N ARG A 273 -8.98 -17.17 -4.94
CA ARG A 273 -8.10 -17.19 -3.78
C ARG A 273 -6.71 -16.74 -4.19
N THR A 274 -6.26 -15.67 -3.55
CA THR A 274 -4.93 -15.09 -3.75
C THR A 274 -4.00 -15.64 -2.69
N TYR A 275 -2.89 -16.22 -3.13
CA TYR A 275 -1.82 -16.75 -2.30
C TYR A 275 -0.61 -15.84 -2.34
N ASN A 276 0.16 -15.84 -1.27
CA ASN A 276 1.39 -15.08 -1.14
C ASN A 276 1.23 -13.58 -1.46
N PRO A 277 0.19 -12.88 -0.96
CA PRO A 277 0.10 -11.44 -1.16
C PRO A 277 1.35 -10.78 -0.58
N TYR A 278 1.86 -9.74 -1.26
CA TYR A 278 3.02 -9.01 -0.77
C TYR A 278 2.60 -8.09 0.37
N GLN A 279 3.39 -8.11 1.43
CA GLN A 279 3.28 -7.20 2.57
C GLN A 279 4.67 -6.83 3.09
N THR A 280 4.75 -5.78 3.89
CA THR A 280 5.99 -5.33 4.52
C THR A 280 6.01 -5.67 5.99
N LEU A 281 7.15 -6.15 6.47
CA LEU A 281 7.46 -6.28 7.89
C LEU A 281 8.52 -5.27 8.29
N ASN A 282 8.47 -4.83 9.54
CA ASN A 282 9.60 -4.15 10.15
C ASN A 282 10.57 -5.18 10.71
N VAL A 283 11.84 -5.01 10.39
CA VAL A 283 12.95 -5.75 10.98
C VAL A 283 13.71 -4.78 11.85
N TYR A 284 13.77 -5.06 13.14
CA TYR A 284 14.43 -4.21 14.12
C TYR A 284 15.83 -4.71 14.40
N THR A 285 16.80 -3.81 14.27
CA THR A 285 18.22 -4.07 14.56
C THR A 285 18.66 -3.18 15.71
N PRO A 286 19.17 -3.74 16.81
CA PRO A 286 19.65 -2.96 17.94
C PRO A 286 20.95 -2.24 17.57
N PHE A 287 21.13 -1.04 18.08
CA PHE A 287 22.38 -0.31 18.04
C PHE A 287 22.56 0.57 19.27
N ALA A 288 23.82 0.93 19.54
CA ALA A 288 24.19 1.84 20.61
C ALA A 288 24.92 3.07 20.07
N TYR A 289 24.80 4.17 20.78
CA TYR A 289 25.56 5.38 20.49
C TYR A 289 25.82 6.19 21.75
N ASN A 290 26.90 6.97 21.77
CA ASN A 290 27.26 7.82 22.88
C ASN A 290 26.61 9.20 22.73
N GLN A 291 25.98 9.68 23.79
CA GLN A 291 25.32 10.97 23.87
C GLN A 291 25.90 11.79 25.03
N THR A 292 26.32 13.01 24.74
CA THR A 292 26.75 13.99 25.75
C THR A 292 25.64 15.01 25.96
N SER A 293 25.14 15.13 27.19
CA SER A 293 24.15 16.15 27.53
C SER A 293 24.76 17.54 27.60
N GLN A 294 23.98 18.58 27.35
CA GLN A 294 24.40 19.96 27.50
C GLN A 294 24.86 20.27 28.95
N SER A 295 24.23 19.64 29.95
CA SER A 295 24.59 19.80 31.36
C SER A 295 26.02 19.34 31.68
N ALA A 296 26.63 18.49 30.88
CA ALA A 296 28.01 18.08 31.04
C ALA A 296 29.00 19.27 30.89
N LEU A 297 28.54 20.37 30.29
CA LEU A 297 29.34 21.60 30.15
C LEU A 297 29.42 22.42 31.43
N GLU A 298 28.55 22.25 32.39
CA GLU A 298 28.53 22.99 33.66
C GLU A 298 29.75 22.68 34.49
N GLY A 299 30.26 21.44 34.44
CA GLY A 299 31.45 21.00 35.16
C GLY A 299 32.77 21.11 34.41
N CYS A 300 32.81 21.64 33.17
CA CYS A 300 34.04 21.62 32.37
C CYS A 300 35.11 22.65 32.79
N GLY A 301 34.77 23.65 33.61
CA GLY A 301 35.72 24.65 34.11
C GLY A 301 36.26 25.61 33.08
N ILE A 302 35.82 25.56 31.82
CA ILE A 302 36.24 26.43 30.72
C ILE A 302 35.13 27.43 30.43
N ALA A 303 35.45 28.73 30.42
CA ALA A 303 34.48 29.77 30.11
C ALA A 303 33.92 29.65 28.70
N VAL A 304 32.63 29.97 28.50
CA VAL A 304 31.93 29.82 27.20
C VAL A 304 32.69 30.52 26.06
N ALA A 305 33.21 31.70 26.31
CA ALA A 305 33.99 32.49 25.33
C ALA A 305 35.30 31.83 24.92
N ASP A 306 35.80 30.86 25.70
CA ASP A 306 37.11 30.22 25.50
C ASP A 306 37.01 28.77 25.02
N ARG A 307 35.79 28.28 24.76
CA ARG A 307 35.53 26.87 24.40
C ARG A 307 35.72 26.58 22.92
N ILE A 308 36.59 25.61 22.63
CA ILE A 308 36.68 24.95 21.33
C ILE A 308 36.15 23.51 21.49
N TYR A 309 35.10 23.17 20.77
CA TYR A 309 34.49 21.87 20.86
C TYR A 309 35.11 20.91 19.84
N ASN A 310 35.46 19.71 20.31
CA ASN A 310 35.88 18.59 19.48
C ASN A 310 35.04 17.38 19.78
N VAL A 311 34.68 16.64 18.75
CA VAL A 311 33.93 15.36 18.87
C VAL A 311 34.73 14.32 18.11
N ASN A 312 35.00 13.20 18.75
CA ASN A 312 35.66 12.08 18.10
C ASN A 312 34.70 11.46 17.06
N PRO A 313 35.05 11.41 15.77
CA PRO A 313 34.13 10.93 14.71
C PRO A 313 33.80 9.45 14.80
N THR A 314 34.59 8.65 15.52
CA THR A 314 34.38 7.20 15.68
C THR A 314 33.61 6.90 16.95
N THR A 315 33.97 7.53 18.08
CA THR A 315 33.41 7.20 19.40
C THR A 315 32.32 8.18 19.85
N GLY A 316 32.19 9.36 19.22
CA GLY A 316 31.27 10.41 19.62
C GLY A 316 31.64 11.10 20.93
N VAL A 317 32.81 10.81 21.51
CA VAL A 317 33.28 11.44 22.76
C VAL A 317 33.57 12.90 22.50
N VAL A 318 32.97 13.77 23.31
CA VAL A 318 33.10 15.21 23.21
C VAL A 318 34.21 15.71 24.15
N SER A 319 35.08 16.57 23.63
CA SER A 319 36.06 17.30 24.44
C SER A 319 35.94 18.79 24.20
N VAL A 320 36.26 19.56 25.24
CA VAL A 320 36.31 21.03 25.22
C VAL A 320 37.74 21.46 25.48
N THR A 321 38.31 22.24 24.55
CA THR A 321 39.67 22.79 24.68
C THR A 321 39.57 24.29 24.91
N SER A 322 40.35 24.83 25.85
CA SER A 322 40.49 26.25 26.05
C SER A 322 41.34 26.87 24.92
N ALA A 323 40.80 27.89 24.26
CA ALA A 323 41.52 28.62 23.21
C ALA A 323 42.69 29.38 23.78
N THR A 324 42.65 29.80 25.05
CA THR A 324 43.66 30.63 25.71
C THR A 324 44.88 29.83 26.18
N ASN A 325 44.69 28.67 26.78
CA ASN A 325 45.78 27.93 27.44
C ASN A 325 45.93 26.48 26.90
N GLY A 326 45.08 26.03 25.97
CA GLY A 326 45.15 24.72 25.36
C GLY A 326 44.70 23.56 26.28
N ASN A 327 44.23 23.83 27.49
CA ASN A 327 43.74 22.80 28.38
C ASN A 327 42.51 22.12 27.79
N THR A 328 42.49 20.76 27.81
CA THR A 328 41.43 19.97 27.22
C THR A 328 40.73 19.14 28.29
N VAL A 329 39.41 19.24 28.33
CA VAL A 329 38.54 18.47 29.24
C VAL A 329 37.61 17.56 28.40
N THR A 330 37.63 16.28 28.70
CA THR A 330 36.68 15.31 28.12
C THR A 330 35.39 15.34 28.90
N LEU A 331 34.27 15.53 28.19
CA LEU A 331 32.96 15.58 28.81
C LEU A 331 32.41 14.17 29.11
N PRO A 332 31.69 14.00 30.22
CA PRO A 332 30.99 12.78 30.50
C PRO A 332 29.89 12.55 29.47
N TYR A 333 29.69 11.30 29.11
CA TYR A 333 28.66 10.86 28.19
C TYR A 333 27.88 9.67 28.76
N SER A 334 26.72 9.38 28.16
CA SER A 334 25.98 8.14 28.40
C SER A 334 25.81 7.39 27.10
N THR A 335 26.08 6.08 27.14
CA THR A 335 25.73 5.19 26.03
C THR A 335 24.21 5.00 26.01
N ARG A 336 23.62 5.13 24.83
CA ARG A 336 22.19 4.95 24.57
C ARG A 336 21.96 3.71 23.76
N HIS A 337 20.99 2.92 24.20
CA HIS A 337 20.50 1.72 23.53
C HIS A 337 19.17 2.01 22.83
N THR A 338 19.04 1.63 21.58
CA THR A 338 17.82 1.81 20.79
C THR A 338 17.79 0.80 19.63
N TYR A 339 16.77 0.89 18.80
CA TYR A 339 16.65 0.10 17.57
C TYR A 339 16.51 1.00 16.36
N THR A 340 17.03 0.53 15.24
CA THR A 340 16.61 1.00 13.92
C THR A 340 15.68 -0.03 13.29
N ALA A 341 14.76 0.45 12.45
CA ALA A 341 13.83 -0.41 11.73
C ALA A 341 14.04 -0.28 10.22
N ASN A 342 14.22 -1.42 9.56
CA ASN A 342 14.17 -1.49 8.11
C ASN A 342 12.94 -2.29 7.67
N ARG A 343 12.48 -2.08 6.45
CA ARG A 343 11.33 -2.77 5.87
C ARG A 343 11.80 -3.94 5.02
N GLN A 344 11.21 -5.10 5.26
CA GLN A 344 11.39 -6.27 4.43
C GLN A 344 10.05 -6.69 3.83
N TYR A 345 10.03 -6.99 2.53
CA TYR A 345 8.85 -7.56 1.90
C TYR A 345 8.77 -9.06 2.14
N VAL A 346 7.59 -9.52 2.53
CA VAL A 346 7.28 -10.92 2.79
C VAL A 346 5.95 -11.31 2.15
N ASN A 347 5.65 -12.61 2.18
CA ASN A 347 4.35 -13.11 1.76
C ASN A 347 3.41 -13.18 2.95
N GLY A 348 2.24 -12.56 2.82
CA GLY A 348 1.17 -12.64 3.79
C GLY A 348 0.26 -13.86 3.60
N SER A 349 -0.73 -13.98 4.46
CA SER A 349 -1.71 -15.07 4.43
C SER A 349 -2.67 -14.96 3.24
N PRO A 350 -3.19 -16.10 2.74
CA PRO A 350 -4.10 -16.09 1.61
C PRO A 350 -5.40 -15.33 1.89
N VAL A 351 -5.92 -14.67 0.86
CA VAL A 351 -7.22 -13.97 0.89
C VAL A 351 -8.20 -14.61 -0.09
N THR A 352 -9.46 -14.66 0.27
CA THR A 352 -10.53 -15.27 -0.53
C THR A 352 -11.55 -14.24 -0.95
N ARG A 353 -11.99 -14.32 -2.21
CA ARG A 353 -13.05 -13.50 -2.79
C ARG A 353 -14.00 -14.40 -3.56
N TYR A 354 -15.29 -14.11 -3.48
CA TYR A 354 -16.27 -14.70 -4.37
C TYR A 354 -17.38 -13.69 -4.65
N GLY A 355 -18.08 -13.88 -5.75
CA GLY A 355 -19.13 -12.96 -6.12
C GLY A 355 -20.02 -13.50 -7.22
N LEU A 356 -21.06 -12.72 -7.47
CA LEU A 356 -22.03 -12.91 -8.53
C LEU A 356 -22.14 -11.61 -9.32
N GLU A 357 -22.14 -11.71 -10.63
CA GLU A 357 -22.35 -10.59 -11.53
C GLU A 357 -23.52 -10.90 -12.47
N TRP A 358 -24.35 -9.90 -12.76
CA TRP A 358 -25.47 -10.07 -13.67
C TRP A 358 -25.69 -8.84 -14.54
N VAL A 359 -26.15 -9.12 -15.76
CA VAL A 359 -26.56 -8.10 -16.73
C VAL A 359 -27.82 -8.59 -17.42
N ALA A 360 -28.83 -7.75 -17.48
CA ALA A 360 -30.02 -7.94 -18.29
C ALA A 360 -30.24 -6.71 -19.17
N GLU A 361 -30.42 -6.89 -20.47
CA GLU A 361 -30.67 -5.82 -21.40
C GLU A 361 -31.83 -6.19 -22.33
N THR A 362 -32.84 -5.37 -22.39
CA THR A 362 -34.03 -5.61 -23.22
C THR A 362 -34.56 -4.32 -23.83
N PRO A 363 -34.92 -4.32 -25.12
CA PRO A 363 -35.74 -3.25 -25.68
C PRO A 363 -37.18 -3.43 -25.22
N ILE A 364 -37.71 -2.45 -24.48
CA ILE A 364 -39.13 -2.42 -24.06
C ILE A 364 -40.00 -2.05 -25.27
N ILE A 365 -39.58 -0.99 -26.00
CA ILE A 365 -40.23 -0.54 -27.22
C ILE A 365 -39.17 -0.44 -28.30
N SER A 366 -39.40 -1.06 -29.43
CA SER A 366 -38.45 -1.10 -30.53
C SER A 366 -39.11 -0.67 -31.84
N ASN A 367 -39.48 0.60 -31.93
CA ASN A 367 -39.87 1.20 -33.19
C ASN A 367 -38.71 2.07 -33.73
N ARG A 368 -38.08 1.64 -34.81
CA ARG A 368 -36.90 2.30 -35.39
C ARG A 368 -37.19 3.69 -35.93
N HIS A 369 -38.42 4.01 -36.23
CA HIS A 369 -38.80 5.27 -36.92
C HIS A 369 -39.37 6.33 -35.98
N THR A 370 -39.98 5.93 -34.86
CA THR A 370 -40.69 6.89 -34.01
C THR A 370 -40.12 6.94 -32.58
N PHE A 371 -40.09 5.82 -31.90
CA PHE A 371 -39.69 5.76 -30.50
C PHE A 371 -39.08 4.41 -30.14
N GLY A 372 -37.99 4.42 -29.46
CA GLY A 372 -37.36 3.24 -28.89
C GLY A 372 -37.11 3.45 -27.40
N LEU A 373 -37.39 2.43 -26.59
CA LEU A 373 -37.10 2.41 -25.16
C LEU A 373 -36.37 1.12 -24.83
N SER A 374 -35.23 1.20 -24.19
CA SER A 374 -34.47 0.05 -23.71
C SER A 374 -34.21 0.14 -22.21
N LEU A 375 -34.24 -1.00 -21.57
CA LEU A 375 -33.89 -1.20 -20.16
C LEU A 375 -32.62 -2.04 -20.08
N ARG A 376 -31.69 -1.61 -19.25
CA ARG A 376 -30.54 -2.38 -18.82
C ARG A 376 -30.51 -2.43 -17.30
N LEU A 377 -30.42 -3.63 -16.77
CA LEU A 377 -30.18 -3.91 -15.36
C LEU A 377 -28.81 -4.55 -15.25
N ASP A 378 -27.93 -4.03 -14.45
CA ASP A 378 -26.65 -4.66 -14.13
C ASP A 378 -26.32 -4.52 -12.65
N GLY A 379 -25.59 -5.47 -12.14
CA GLY A 379 -25.22 -5.44 -10.74
C GLY A 379 -24.21 -6.51 -10.39
N LYS A 380 -23.77 -6.45 -9.15
CA LYS A 380 -22.83 -7.41 -8.58
C LYS A 380 -23.05 -7.59 -7.10
N TYR A 381 -22.75 -8.78 -6.63
CA TYR A 381 -22.51 -9.08 -5.22
C TYR A 381 -21.07 -9.54 -5.08
N TYR A 382 -20.37 -9.08 -4.07
CA TYR A 382 -19.05 -9.58 -3.73
C TYR A 382 -18.91 -9.84 -2.24
N HIS A 383 -18.03 -10.79 -1.92
CA HIS A 383 -17.60 -11.14 -0.59
C HIS A 383 -16.07 -11.27 -0.59
N TYR A 384 -15.44 -10.56 0.33
CA TYR A 384 -14.01 -10.62 0.57
C TYR A 384 -13.76 -11.01 2.01
N ARG A 385 -12.86 -11.94 2.23
CA ARG A 385 -12.36 -12.30 3.57
C ARG A 385 -10.86 -12.49 3.53
N GLY A 386 -10.15 -11.75 4.37
CA GLY A 386 -8.72 -11.91 4.59
C GLY A 386 -8.42 -11.90 6.07
N ILE A 387 -7.58 -12.82 6.52
CA ILE A 387 -7.01 -12.85 7.88
C ILE A 387 -5.53 -13.11 7.69
N ASP A 388 -4.67 -12.25 8.25
CA ASP A 388 -3.23 -12.42 8.21
C ASP A 388 -2.73 -13.04 9.52
N ASN A 389 -2.02 -14.16 9.40
CA ASN A 389 -1.42 -14.87 10.54
C ASN A 389 0.11 -14.78 10.53
N THR A 390 0.69 -13.86 9.78
CA THR A 390 2.14 -13.65 9.75
C THR A 390 2.59 -13.04 11.08
N LEU A 391 3.68 -13.54 11.63
CA LEU A 391 4.26 -12.96 12.85
C LEU A 391 4.99 -11.65 12.48
N ILE A 392 4.58 -10.55 13.10
CA ILE A 392 5.14 -9.22 12.87
C ILE A 392 5.82 -8.68 14.12
N ALA A 393 6.92 -7.96 13.94
CA ALA A 393 7.63 -7.28 15.01
C ALA A 393 7.17 -5.83 15.15
N GLY A 394 7.07 -5.32 16.37
CA GLY A 394 6.70 -3.94 16.61
C GLY A 394 6.82 -3.49 18.06
N SER A 395 6.75 -2.17 18.22
CA SER A 395 6.60 -1.52 19.52
C SER A 395 5.49 -0.47 19.40
N PRO A 396 4.27 -0.76 19.89
CA PRO A 396 3.08 0.09 19.67
C PRO A 396 3.23 1.52 20.17
N ASN A 397 3.93 1.67 21.29
CA ASN A 397 4.16 2.96 21.94
C ASN A 397 5.50 3.62 21.58
N GLY A 398 6.13 3.12 20.49
CA GLY A 398 7.44 3.58 20.04
C GLY A 398 8.59 2.94 20.80
N ILE A 399 9.79 3.14 20.28
CA ILE A 399 11.04 2.68 20.90
C ILE A 399 11.79 3.92 21.38
N GLY A 400 11.88 4.03 22.70
CA GLY A 400 12.68 5.10 23.32
C GLY A 400 14.17 4.77 23.31
N ASP A 401 14.99 5.80 23.38
CA ASP A 401 16.42 5.66 23.61
C ASP A 401 16.66 5.53 25.12
N GLN A 402 17.26 4.43 25.55
CA GLN A 402 17.50 4.13 26.97
C GLN A 402 19.00 4.21 27.29
N ALA A 403 19.34 4.72 28.48
CA ALA A 403 20.72 4.71 28.92
C ALA A 403 21.18 3.29 29.25
N GLU A 404 22.44 2.98 28.90
CA GLU A 404 23.10 1.76 29.34
C GLU A 404 23.07 1.65 30.87
N GLY A 405 22.85 0.45 31.38
CA GLY A 405 22.70 0.23 32.83
C GLY A 405 21.38 0.72 33.43
N SER A 406 20.47 1.26 32.62
CA SER A 406 19.11 1.57 33.02
C SER A 406 18.33 0.28 33.34
N ASN A 407 17.48 0.33 34.37
CA ASN A 407 16.52 -0.74 34.62
C ASN A 407 15.44 -0.87 33.55
N VAL A 408 15.48 -0.02 32.53
CA VAL A 408 14.55 0.00 31.40
C VAL A 408 15.35 -0.17 30.13
N GLN A 409 15.13 -1.27 29.41
CA GLN A 409 15.74 -1.52 28.11
C GLN A 409 14.67 -1.50 27.00
N PRO A 410 15.03 -1.13 25.76
CA PRO A 410 14.08 -1.21 24.66
C PRO A 410 13.67 -2.65 24.38
N LEU A 411 12.36 -2.87 24.22
CA LEU A 411 11.77 -4.18 23.93
C LEU A 411 11.05 -4.17 22.57
N ILE A 412 11.07 -5.31 21.89
CA ILE A 412 10.31 -5.54 20.66
C ILE A 412 9.31 -6.67 20.90
N GLY A 413 8.04 -6.40 20.65
CA GLY A 413 6.98 -7.41 20.67
C GLY A 413 6.79 -8.08 19.32
N TYR A 414 6.36 -9.35 19.33
CA TYR A 414 6.04 -10.14 18.13
C TYR A 414 4.57 -10.56 18.18
N TYR A 415 3.80 -10.04 17.22
CA TYR A 415 2.34 -10.15 17.18
C TYR A 415 1.89 -11.01 16.01
N VAL A 416 0.78 -11.72 16.16
CA VAL A 416 0.17 -12.46 15.08
C VAL A 416 -0.62 -11.51 14.18
N GLY A 417 -0.13 -11.36 12.97
CA GLY A 417 -0.81 -10.66 11.90
C GLY A 417 -0.83 -9.14 12.00
N SER A 418 -1.13 -8.55 10.88
CA SER A 418 -1.38 -7.11 10.73
C SER A 418 -2.72 -6.89 10.06
N ASN A 419 -3.22 -5.65 10.12
CA ASN A 419 -4.43 -5.30 9.38
C ASN A 419 -4.16 -5.38 7.87
N VAL A 420 -4.83 -6.31 7.18
CA VAL A 420 -4.66 -6.59 5.73
C VAL A 420 -5.32 -5.55 4.81
N THR A 421 -5.71 -4.39 5.32
CA THR A 421 -6.40 -3.37 4.52
C THR A 421 -5.52 -2.64 3.54
N SER A 422 -4.21 -2.66 3.74
CA SER A 422 -3.27 -1.95 2.88
C SER A 422 -2.00 -2.78 2.66
N ALA A 423 -1.79 -3.23 1.45
CA ALA A 423 -0.58 -3.95 1.04
C ALA A 423 0.68 -3.06 0.95
N SER A 424 0.54 -1.75 1.11
CA SER A 424 1.62 -0.78 0.91
C SER A 424 2.21 -0.18 2.18
N THR A 425 1.55 -0.36 3.33
CA THR A 425 2.02 0.17 4.60
C THR A 425 2.86 -0.86 5.36
N ALA A 426 3.88 -0.38 6.06
CA ALA A 426 4.59 -1.20 7.03
C ALA A 426 3.58 -1.78 8.02
N SER A 427 3.69 -3.08 8.27
CA SER A 427 2.79 -3.74 9.21
C SER A 427 3.02 -3.21 10.61
N THR A 428 2.00 -2.60 11.17
CA THR A 428 1.96 -2.18 12.57
C THR A 428 1.07 -3.14 13.34
N PRO A 429 1.44 -3.49 14.57
CA PRO A 429 0.57 -4.28 15.44
C PRO A 429 -0.81 -3.65 15.57
N SER A 430 -1.84 -4.47 15.47
CA SER A 430 -3.24 -4.02 15.58
C SER A 430 -4.06 -5.08 16.32
N VAL A 431 -5.12 -4.65 16.99
CA VAL A 431 -6.10 -5.57 17.62
C VAL A 431 -6.84 -6.41 16.59
N SER A 432 -6.91 -5.96 15.33
CA SER A 432 -7.48 -6.71 14.21
C SER A 432 -6.38 -7.19 13.29
N ASN A 433 -6.42 -8.44 12.89
CA ASN A 433 -5.56 -9.01 11.86
C ASN A 433 -6.35 -9.49 10.64
N GLY A 434 -7.59 -9.05 10.48
CA GLY A 434 -8.40 -9.44 9.34
C GLY A 434 -9.58 -8.53 9.06
N ILE A 435 -10.15 -8.76 7.89
CA ILE A 435 -11.30 -8.02 7.38
C ILE A 435 -12.28 -8.93 6.67
N LEU A 436 -13.56 -8.62 6.85
CA LEU A 436 -14.68 -9.13 6.09
C LEU A 436 -15.38 -7.96 5.40
N ASP A 437 -15.38 -7.94 4.07
CA ASP A 437 -16.10 -6.95 3.26
C ASP A 437 -17.16 -7.65 2.41
N LYS A 438 -18.36 -7.08 2.34
CA LYS A 438 -19.44 -7.54 1.46
C LYS A 438 -20.09 -6.33 0.80
N GLY A 439 -20.41 -6.46 -0.45
CA GLY A 439 -21.11 -5.39 -1.18
C GLY A 439 -22.10 -5.95 -2.18
N CYS A 440 -23.21 -5.23 -2.36
CA CYS A 440 -24.20 -5.52 -3.39
C CYS A 440 -24.65 -4.21 -4.02
N CYS A 441 -24.55 -4.13 -5.33
CA CYS A 441 -25.07 -3.01 -6.08
C CYS A 441 -25.98 -3.46 -7.23
N LEU A 442 -26.95 -2.60 -7.56
CA LEU A 442 -27.87 -2.77 -8.68
C LEU A 442 -27.96 -1.44 -9.43
N ASN A 443 -27.70 -1.46 -10.72
CA ASN A 443 -27.83 -0.32 -11.59
C ASN A 443 -28.98 -0.55 -12.56
N THR A 444 -29.81 0.44 -12.77
CA THR A 444 -30.90 0.46 -13.73
C THR A 444 -30.67 1.59 -14.71
N THR A 445 -30.60 1.28 -16.00
CA THR A 445 -30.46 2.28 -17.05
C THR A 445 -31.63 2.19 -18.00
N LEU A 446 -32.37 3.29 -18.14
CA LEU A 446 -33.42 3.47 -19.13
C LEU A 446 -32.89 4.38 -20.24
N THR A 447 -32.96 3.94 -21.49
CA THR A 447 -32.57 4.76 -22.64
C THR A 447 -33.76 4.89 -23.60
N ALA A 448 -34.22 6.11 -23.77
CA ALA A 448 -35.25 6.47 -24.75
C ALA A 448 -34.61 7.13 -25.97
N ARG A 449 -35.00 6.70 -27.16
CA ARG A 449 -34.53 7.26 -28.44
C ARG A 449 -35.72 7.70 -29.26
N ILE A 450 -35.69 8.94 -29.73
CA ILE A 450 -36.71 9.53 -30.59
C ILE A 450 -36.05 9.94 -31.91
N PRO A 451 -35.96 9.04 -32.91
CA PRO A 451 -35.19 9.27 -34.15
C PRO A 451 -35.66 10.49 -34.91
N ARG A 452 -36.95 10.74 -35.00
CA ARG A 452 -37.52 11.93 -35.71
C ARG A 452 -37.03 13.24 -35.10
N LEU A 453 -36.84 13.29 -33.79
CA LEU A 453 -36.31 14.43 -33.08
C LEU A 453 -34.78 14.37 -32.93
N ARG A 454 -34.14 13.30 -33.37
CA ARG A 454 -32.71 13.05 -33.09
C ARG A 454 -32.35 13.27 -31.61
N LEU A 455 -33.20 12.72 -30.74
CA LEU A 455 -33.10 12.90 -29.29
C LEU A 455 -32.84 11.56 -28.63
N ILE A 456 -31.87 11.55 -27.70
CA ILE A 456 -31.55 10.41 -26.84
C ILE A 456 -31.65 10.90 -25.40
N MET A 457 -32.43 10.20 -24.58
CA MET A 457 -32.54 10.45 -23.13
C MET A 457 -32.10 9.20 -22.41
N THR A 458 -31.25 9.37 -21.42
CA THR A 458 -30.79 8.27 -20.55
C THR A 458 -30.99 8.64 -19.11
N MET A 459 -31.67 7.75 -18.38
CA MET A 459 -31.79 7.82 -16.93
C MET A 459 -31.10 6.61 -16.34
N ARG A 460 -30.18 6.82 -15.40
CA ARG A 460 -29.46 5.78 -14.69
C ARG A 460 -29.66 5.93 -13.18
N LEU A 461 -30.21 4.88 -12.58
CA LEU A 461 -30.30 4.72 -11.14
C LEU A 461 -29.22 3.75 -10.69
N GLU A 462 -28.37 4.15 -9.77
CA GLU A 462 -27.31 3.35 -9.16
C GLU A 462 -27.65 3.16 -7.68
N ALA A 463 -27.91 1.93 -7.29
CA ALA A 463 -28.28 1.56 -5.93
C ALA A 463 -27.21 0.68 -5.30
N THR A 464 -26.69 1.09 -4.15
CA THR A 464 -25.89 0.25 -3.26
C THR A 464 -26.82 -0.30 -2.18
N LEU A 465 -27.10 -1.59 -2.29
CA LEU A 465 -28.05 -2.30 -1.43
C LEU A 465 -27.39 -2.85 -0.17
N LEU A 466 -26.11 -3.16 -0.25
CA LEU A 466 -25.29 -3.66 0.83
C LEU A 466 -23.89 -3.05 0.73
N ASN A 467 -23.44 -2.46 1.83
CA ASN A 467 -22.07 -2.01 2.03
C ASN A 467 -21.70 -2.36 3.47
N TYR A 468 -21.08 -3.51 3.65
CA TYR A 468 -20.81 -4.13 4.95
C TYR A 468 -19.33 -4.36 5.10
N ARG A 469 -18.77 -3.91 6.21
CA ARG A 469 -17.39 -4.15 6.62
C ARG A 469 -17.35 -4.56 8.08
N ARG A 470 -16.45 -5.48 8.41
CA ARG A 470 -16.19 -5.90 9.78
C ARG A 470 -14.72 -6.24 9.98
N ASN A 471 -14.14 -5.74 11.05
CA ASN A 471 -12.81 -6.16 11.51
C ASN A 471 -12.90 -7.58 12.07
N LEU A 472 -11.89 -8.39 11.79
CA LEU A 472 -11.78 -9.77 12.29
C LEU A 472 -10.53 -9.90 13.15
N SER A 473 -10.55 -10.83 14.08
CA SER A 473 -9.37 -11.26 14.82
C SER A 473 -9.32 -12.79 14.87
N SER A 474 -8.18 -13.37 14.52
CA SER A 474 -7.84 -14.76 14.84
C SER A 474 -6.72 -14.83 15.89
N ASN A 475 -6.34 -13.69 16.45
CA ASN A 475 -5.27 -13.58 17.41
C ASN A 475 -5.67 -14.29 18.71
N ARG A 476 -4.86 -15.25 19.15
CA ARG A 476 -5.10 -16.04 20.37
C ARG A 476 -4.94 -15.22 21.64
N THR A 477 -4.19 -14.15 21.55
CA THR A 477 -3.87 -13.24 22.65
C THR A 477 -4.80 -12.04 22.72
N THR A 478 -5.86 -11.99 21.90
CA THR A 478 -6.86 -10.93 21.97
C THR A 478 -7.71 -11.13 23.21
N ILE A 479 -7.77 -10.12 24.06
CA ILE A 479 -8.49 -10.12 25.34
C ILE A 479 -9.43 -8.92 25.44
N ALA A 480 -10.48 -9.06 26.25
CA ALA A 480 -11.35 -7.95 26.59
C ALA A 480 -10.70 -7.04 27.65
N LEU A 481 -11.00 -5.77 27.56
CA LEU A 481 -10.69 -4.77 28.58
C LEU A 481 -11.99 -4.35 29.30
N ASN A 482 -11.91 -3.93 30.55
CA ASN A 482 -13.02 -3.23 31.21
C ASN A 482 -13.14 -1.78 30.71
N GLU A 483 -14.16 -1.05 31.16
CA GLU A 483 -14.37 0.35 30.77
C GLU A 483 -13.22 1.27 31.22
N ALA A 484 -12.50 0.91 32.27
CA ALA A 484 -11.31 1.63 32.72
C ALA A 484 -10.06 1.33 31.87
N GLY A 485 -10.15 0.38 30.91
CA GLY A 485 -9.03 -0.04 30.07
C GLY A 485 -8.12 -1.09 30.71
N ASP A 486 -8.54 -1.70 31.84
CA ASP A 486 -7.78 -2.75 32.48
C ASP A 486 -8.03 -4.11 31.83
N ILE A 487 -7.03 -4.98 31.90
CA ILE A 487 -7.09 -6.33 31.38
C ILE A 487 -7.92 -7.20 32.29
N THR A 488 -9.05 -7.71 31.81
CA THR A 488 -9.96 -8.56 32.62
C THR A 488 -9.52 -10.02 32.68
N GLY A 489 -8.55 -10.43 31.86
CA GLY A 489 -8.15 -11.83 31.71
C GLY A 489 -9.14 -12.68 30.88
N THR A 490 -10.24 -12.12 30.45
CA THR A 490 -11.24 -12.82 29.63
C THR A 490 -10.84 -12.75 28.16
N LYS A 491 -10.80 -13.91 27.49
CA LYS A 491 -10.52 -13.96 26.06
C LYS A 491 -11.65 -13.29 25.29
N TYR A 492 -11.27 -12.49 24.27
CA TYR A 492 -12.23 -11.91 23.34
C TYR A 492 -13.00 -13.00 22.57
N THR A 493 -14.31 -12.98 22.65
CA THR A 493 -15.18 -14.00 22.02
C THR A 493 -15.82 -13.52 20.71
N GLY A 494 -15.52 -12.32 20.23
CA GLY A 494 -16.07 -11.77 18.98
C GLY A 494 -17.43 -11.08 19.11
N GLN A 495 -17.99 -11.02 20.30
CA GLN A 495 -19.24 -10.31 20.58
C GLN A 495 -18.97 -9.26 21.62
N THR A 496 -18.73 -7.99 21.21
CA THR A 496 -18.60 -7.02 22.31
C THR A 496 -18.78 -5.58 21.92
N ASP A 497 -19.43 -4.90 22.81
CA ASP A 497 -19.39 -3.49 23.09
C ASP A 497 -18.15 -3.10 23.92
N HIS A 498 -17.18 -3.99 24.08
CA HIS A 498 -16.07 -3.83 24.99
C HIS A 498 -14.78 -3.42 24.29
N TYR A 499 -13.94 -2.70 25.01
CA TYR A 499 -12.55 -2.44 24.64
C TYR A 499 -11.78 -3.75 24.52
N VAL A 500 -10.80 -3.76 23.64
CA VAL A 500 -10.00 -4.97 23.36
C VAL A 500 -8.51 -4.65 23.40
N ALA A 501 -7.73 -5.65 23.79
CA ALA A 501 -6.29 -5.61 23.73
C ALA A 501 -5.72 -6.85 23.04
N VAL A 502 -4.52 -6.71 22.50
CA VAL A 502 -3.73 -7.81 21.94
C VAL A 502 -2.35 -7.79 22.56
N TYR A 503 -1.95 -8.95 23.08
CA TYR A 503 -0.59 -9.19 23.51
C TYR A 503 0.28 -9.64 22.34
N PRO A 504 1.59 -9.34 22.34
CA PRO A 504 2.51 -10.11 21.52
C PRO A 504 2.54 -11.58 21.97
N GLU A 505 2.81 -12.49 21.06
CA GLU A 505 3.08 -13.91 21.39
C GLU A 505 4.42 -14.03 22.13
N TYR A 506 5.41 -13.24 21.66
CA TYR A 506 6.77 -13.21 22.18
C TYR A 506 7.27 -11.78 22.26
N TYR A 507 8.33 -11.58 23.04
CA TYR A 507 9.13 -10.37 22.99
C TYR A 507 10.62 -10.70 22.95
N SER A 508 11.45 -9.74 22.56
CA SER A 508 12.90 -9.80 22.67
C SER A 508 13.44 -8.56 23.36
N THR A 509 14.60 -8.74 23.99
CA THR A 509 15.36 -7.67 24.65
C THR A 509 16.39 -7.09 23.67
N TRP A 510 16.94 -5.92 24.01
CA TRP A 510 17.99 -5.29 23.24
C TRP A 510 19.28 -6.13 23.21
N ASP A 511 19.64 -6.76 24.34
CA ASP A 511 20.83 -7.61 24.45
C ASP A 511 20.69 -8.93 23.69
N ASN A 512 19.45 -9.42 23.54
CA ASN A 512 19.15 -10.71 22.91
C ASN A 512 18.04 -10.60 21.84
N PRO A 513 18.28 -9.88 20.73
CA PRO A 513 17.25 -9.57 19.74
C PRO A 513 16.75 -10.79 18.95
N SER A 514 17.49 -11.90 18.97
CA SER A 514 17.09 -13.16 18.31
C SER A 514 16.25 -14.07 19.20
N GLU A 515 16.27 -13.88 20.50
CA GLU A 515 15.51 -14.67 21.45
C GLU A 515 14.01 -14.33 21.37
N ARG A 516 13.16 -15.32 21.56
CA ARG A 516 11.70 -15.22 21.57
C ARG A 516 11.18 -15.66 22.94
N ILE A 517 11.07 -14.72 23.85
CA ILE A 517 10.59 -14.97 25.21
C ILE A 517 9.06 -14.96 25.19
N PRO A 518 8.36 -16.00 25.71
CA PRO A 518 6.91 -16.03 25.81
C PRO A 518 6.37 -14.84 26.61
N PHE A 519 5.52 -14.02 25.98
CA PHE A 519 5.14 -12.74 26.56
C PHE A 519 4.20 -12.88 27.77
N ALA A 520 3.15 -13.69 27.65
CA ALA A 520 2.12 -13.78 28.68
C ALA A 520 2.68 -14.29 30.02
N GLU A 521 3.56 -15.28 29.97
CA GLU A 521 4.24 -15.84 31.12
C GLU A 521 5.15 -14.82 31.82
N ALA A 522 5.96 -14.12 31.01
CA ALA A 522 6.86 -13.08 31.48
C ALA A 522 6.10 -11.90 32.13
N LEU A 523 5.00 -11.46 31.48
CA LEU A 523 4.16 -10.38 32.02
C LEU A 523 3.58 -10.75 33.40
N MET A 524 3.06 -11.96 33.54
CA MET A 524 2.47 -12.42 34.80
C MET A 524 3.54 -12.60 35.91
N ALA A 525 4.70 -13.15 35.56
CA ALA A 525 5.81 -13.28 36.48
C ALA A 525 6.35 -11.90 36.94
N ALA A 526 6.49 -10.96 36.04
CA ALA A 526 6.99 -9.62 36.34
C ALA A 526 6.02 -8.81 37.23
N LYS A 527 4.73 -9.08 37.14
CA LYS A 527 3.71 -8.34 37.92
C LYS A 527 4.01 -8.28 39.40
N ASP A 528 4.47 -9.39 39.97
CA ASP A 528 4.70 -9.52 41.38
C ASP A 528 6.20 -9.40 41.76
N SER A 529 7.12 -9.64 40.82
CA SER A 529 8.56 -9.71 41.06
C SER A 529 9.37 -8.52 40.58
N ASP A 530 8.96 -7.87 39.45
CA ASP A 530 9.68 -6.76 38.81
C ASP A 530 8.71 -5.71 38.22
N PRO A 531 8.34 -4.69 39.01
CA PRO A 531 7.44 -3.62 38.55
C PRO A 531 7.96 -2.85 37.34
N ASN A 532 9.28 -2.75 37.17
CA ASN A 532 9.87 -2.06 36.01
C ASN A 532 9.69 -2.87 34.74
N LEU A 533 10.01 -4.15 34.76
CA LEU A 533 9.78 -5.05 33.64
C LEU A 533 8.28 -5.16 33.33
N TYR A 534 7.42 -5.26 34.33
CA TYR A 534 5.96 -5.28 34.13
C TYR A 534 5.47 -4.03 33.36
N ARG A 535 5.95 -2.85 33.76
CA ARG A 535 5.61 -1.59 33.06
C ARG A 535 6.10 -1.60 31.61
N GLN A 536 7.32 -2.05 31.35
CA GLN A 536 7.88 -2.13 29.99
C GLN A 536 7.07 -3.10 29.13
N LEU A 537 6.78 -4.30 29.63
CA LEU A 537 5.97 -5.29 28.95
C LEU A 537 4.54 -4.76 28.68
N SER A 538 3.95 -4.05 29.66
CA SER A 538 2.63 -3.43 29.50
C SER A 538 2.57 -2.43 28.35
N ASN A 539 3.69 -1.76 28.03
CA ASN A 539 3.80 -0.85 26.89
C ASN A 539 3.79 -1.57 25.52
N LEU A 540 4.03 -2.87 25.50
CA LEU A 540 3.90 -3.68 24.28
C LEU A 540 2.46 -4.13 24.01
N ILE A 541 1.52 -3.89 24.91
CA ILE A 541 0.13 -4.28 24.72
C ILE A 541 -0.55 -3.30 23.78
N VAL A 542 -1.05 -3.80 22.65
CA VAL A 542 -1.86 -3.01 21.71
C VAL A 542 -3.28 -2.93 22.25
N ARG A 543 -3.78 -1.73 22.45
CA ARG A 543 -5.13 -1.48 23.00
C ARG A 543 -5.99 -0.70 22.01
N SER A 544 -7.27 -1.04 21.96
CA SER A 544 -8.29 -0.22 21.32
C SER A 544 -9.35 0.14 22.35
N ASN A 545 -9.54 1.43 22.55
CA ASN A 545 -10.56 1.97 23.45
C ASN A 545 -11.89 2.23 22.72
N THR A 546 -12.05 1.66 21.52
CA THR A 546 -13.29 1.75 20.76
C THR A 546 -14.20 0.59 21.12
N ALA A 547 -15.30 0.86 21.79
CA ALA A 547 -16.25 -0.11 22.32
C ALA A 547 -16.82 -1.08 21.25
N TYR A 548 -16.80 -0.70 19.99
CA TYR A 548 -17.40 -1.48 18.89
C TYR A 548 -16.41 -1.79 17.76
N TYR A 549 -15.13 -1.96 18.11
CA TYR A 549 -14.07 -2.15 17.13
C TYR A 549 -14.33 -3.32 16.15
N PHE A 550 -14.97 -4.37 16.64
CA PHE A 550 -15.31 -5.57 15.87
C PHE A 550 -16.78 -5.65 15.43
N ASN A 551 -17.57 -4.62 15.74
CA ASN A 551 -18.94 -4.56 15.27
C ASN A 551 -19.01 -4.29 13.76
N PRO A 552 -20.08 -4.69 13.08
CA PRO A 552 -20.30 -4.34 11.69
C PRO A 552 -20.22 -2.83 11.45
N GLN A 553 -19.55 -2.45 10.39
CA GLN A 553 -19.44 -1.07 9.91
C GLN A 553 -20.17 -1.00 8.57
N ASP A 554 -21.47 -1.11 8.62
CA ASP A 554 -22.31 -1.01 7.43
C ASP A 554 -23.08 0.33 7.43
N VAL A 555 -23.46 0.75 6.25
CA VAL A 555 -24.32 1.91 6.05
C VAL A 555 -25.62 1.47 5.43
N SER A 556 -26.70 2.22 5.69
CA SER A 556 -27.98 1.97 5.06
C SER A 556 -27.86 2.01 3.53
N ALA A 557 -28.76 1.31 2.85
CA ALA A 557 -28.83 1.37 1.39
C ALA A 557 -28.92 2.83 0.90
N TYR A 558 -28.19 3.13 -0.16
CA TYR A 558 -28.17 4.44 -0.79
C TYR A 558 -28.21 4.32 -2.30
N TYR A 559 -28.63 5.38 -2.96
CA TYR A 559 -28.77 5.42 -4.40
C TYR A 559 -28.47 6.80 -4.98
N SER A 560 -28.04 6.81 -6.22
CA SER A 560 -27.80 7.99 -7.03
C SER A 560 -28.62 7.88 -8.31
N ALA A 561 -29.18 8.98 -8.75
CA ALA A 561 -29.85 9.04 -10.03
C ALA A 561 -29.19 10.08 -10.94
N ASN A 562 -28.90 9.66 -12.15
CA ASN A 562 -28.25 10.44 -13.18
C ASN A 562 -29.18 10.52 -14.40
N PHE A 563 -29.26 11.70 -15.01
CA PHE A 563 -30.09 11.93 -16.18
C PHE A 563 -29.27 12.66 -17.25
N SER A 564 -29.45 12.27 -18.49
CA SER A 564 -28.86 12.98 -19.61
C SER A 564 -29.80 13.03 -20.81
N VAL A 565 -29.78 14.13 -21.52
CA VAL A 565 -30.50 14.34 -22.77
C VAL A 565 -29.52 14.83 -23.81
N THR A 566 -29.46 14.15 -24.95
CA THR A 566 -28.64 14.57 -26.09
C THR A 566 -29.51 14.82 -27.29
N LYS A 567 -29.41 16.01 -27.87
CA LYS A 567 -30.08 16.45 -29.09
C LYS A 567 -29.03 16.61 -30.19
N GLU A 568 -29.21 15.89 -31.29
CA GLU A 568 -28.41 16.11 -32.50
C GLU A 568 -29.06 17.18 -33.40
N ILE A 569 -28.28 18.17 -33.79
CA ILE A 569 -28.69 19.28 -34.68
C ILE A 569 -27.90 19.14 -35.99
N GLY A 570 -28.62 18.79 -37.06
CA GLY A 570 -27.98 18.47 -38.31
C GLY A 570 -27.05 17.26 -38.22
N ARG A 571 -25.92 17.32 -38.94
CA ARG A 571 -24.87 16.27 -38.93
C ARG A 571 -23.65 16.66 -38.09
N TRP A 572 -23.58 17.91 -37.69
CA TRP A 572 -22.35 18.52 -37.20
C TRP A 572 -22.36 18.84 -35.71
N VAL A 573 -23.53 19.07 -35.12
CA VAL A 573 -23.63 19.54 -33.74
C VAL A 573 -24.47 18.58 -32.89
N SER A 574 -24.01 18.29 -31.69
CA SER A 574 -24.84 17.67 -30.65
C SER A 574 -24.80 18.51 -29.38
N LEU A 575 -25.97 18.76 -28.81
CA LEU A 575 -26.15 19.39 -27.50
C LEU A 575 -26.51 18.31 -26.49
N SER A 576 -25.81 18.28 -25.39
CA SER A 576 -26.14 17.36 -24.29
C SER A 576 -26.33 18.18 -23.02
N PHE A 577 -27.39 17.87 -22.30
CA PHE A 577 -27.63 18.30 -20.94
C PHE A 577 -27.53 17.08 -20.02
N TYR A 578 -26.96 17.25 -18.85
CA TYR A 578 -26.86 16.19 -17.86
C TYR A 578 -27.07 16.72 -16.44
N ALA A 579 -27.64 15.87 -15.60
CA ALA A 579 -27.81 16.08 -14.17
C ALA A 579 -27.36 14.82 -13.44
N ASN A 580 -26.39 14.93 -12.56
CA ASN A 580 -25.83 13.82 -11.82
C ASN A 580 -26.23 13.90 -10.35
N ASN A 581 -26.53 12.74 -9.78
CA ASN A 581 -26.94 12.58 -8.39
C ASN A 581 -28.09 13.52 -7.98
N PHE A 582 -29.08 13.70 -8.87
CA PHE A 582 -30.16 14.66 -8.64
C PHE A 582 -31.10 14.27 -7.47
N LEU A 583 -31.08 13.01 -7.02
CA LEU A 583 -31.79 12.57 -5.81
C LEU A 583 -31.05 12.90 -4.52
N ASN A 584 -29.72 13.12 -4.62
CA ASN A 584 -28.83 13.50 -3.52
C ASN A 584 -28.96 12.62 -2.25
N ASN A 585 -29.34 11.34 -2.41
CA ASN A 585 -29.56 10.42 -1.29
C ASN A 585 -28.27 10.09 -0.53
N MET A 586 -27.13 10.09 -1.21
CA MET A 586 -25.82 9.81 -0.58
C MET A 586 -25.35 10.89 0.39
N ALA A 587 -26.04 12.03 0.45
CA ALA A 587 -25.74 13.09 1.40
C ALA A 587 -26.12 12.73 2.85
N SER A 588 -26.96 11.72 3.06
CA SER A 588 -27.40 11.32 4.40
C SER A 588 -27.68 9.82 4.44
N VAL A 589 -26.69 9.05 4.85
CA VAL A 589 -26.79 7.60 5.10
C VAL A 589 -26.64 7.33 6.59
N ARG A 590 -27.27 6.27 7.08
CA ARG A 590 -27.14 5.85 8.48
C ARG A 590 -26.01 4.86 8.63
N ASN A 591 -25.07 5.16 9.53
CA ASN A 591 -24.01 4.26 9.92
C ASN A 591 -24.54 3.32 11.01
N SER A 592 -24.40 2.00 10.83
CA SER A 592 -24.91 1.00 11.79
C SER A 592 -24.12 0.97 13.09
N GLN A 593 -22.82 1.25 13.03
CA GLN A 593 -21.94 1.24 14.20
C GLN A 593 -22.26 2.37 15.17
N THR A 594 -22.47 3.57 14.65
CA THR A 594 -22.71 4.76 15.46
C THR A 594 -24.20 5.12 15.61
N GLY A 595 -25.06 4.55 14.75
CA GLY A 595 -26.46 4.93 14.66
C GLY A 595 -26.72 6.32 14.09
N LEU A 596 -25.66 7.07 13.78
CA LEU A 596 -25.75 8.44 13.30
C LEU A 596 -25.90 8.51 11.78
N LYS A 597 -26.46 9.61 11.31
CA LYS A 597 -26.44 9.97 9.89
C LYS A 597 -25.09 10.57 9.53
N THR A 598 -24.52 10.10 8.42
CA THR A 598 -23.26 10.59 7.88
C THR A 598 -23.39 10.87 6.38
N SER A 599 -22.52 11.71 5.86
CA SER A 599 -22.44 11.99 4.43
C SER A 599 -21.34 11.14 3.79
N LEU A 600 -21.64 10.52 2.66
CA LEU A 600 -20.61 9.84 1.84
C LEU A 600 -19.76 10.84 1.02
N PHE A 601 -20.09 12.13 1.08
CA PHE A 601 -19.39 13.20 0.36
C PHE A 601 -18.40 13.99 1.23
N ASP A 602 -18.05 13.49 2.38
CA ASP A 602 -17.20 14.18 3.37
C ASP A 602 -15.78 14.50 2.87
N SER A 603 -15.36 13.86 1.76
CA SER A 603 -14.05 14.12 1.15
C SER A 603 -13.97 15.42 0.34
N GLY A 604 -15.08 16.13 0.12
CA GLY A 604 -15.14 17.35 -0.68
C GLY A 604 -14.88 17.18 -2.18
N TYR A 605 -14.49 16.00 -2.64
CA TYR A 605 -14.15 15.73 -4.04
C TYR A 605 -15.31 15.19 -4.88
N ILE A 606 -16.36 14.65 -4.25
CA ILE A 606 -17.55 14.13 -4.93
C ILE A 606 -18.67 15.15 -4.79
N PRO A 607 -19.11 15.79 -5.87
CA PRO A 607 -20.19 16.76 -5.80
C PRO A 607 -21.50 16.06 -5.44
N ARG A 608 -22.26 16.65 -4.52
CA ARG A 608 -23.55 16.12 -4.07
C ARG A 608 -24.54 16.02 -5.21
N PHE A 609 -24.77 17.14 -5.86
CA PHE A 609 -25.61 17.29 -7.05
C PHE A 609 -24.93 18.25 -8.00
N TYR A 610 -24.84 17.90 -9.27
CA TYR A 610 -24.38 18.84 -10.29
C TYR A 610 -25.06 18.59 -11.63
N TYR A 611 -25.15 19.63 -12.41
CA TYR A 611 -25.67 19.59 -13.78
C TYR A 611 -24.77 20.40 -14.70
N GLY A 612 -24.90 20.11 -15.97
CA GLY A 612 -24.12 20.81 -16.98
C GLY A 612 -24.65 20.58 -18.37
N ALA A 613 -24.08 21.31 -19.29
CA ALA A 613 -24.34 21.15 -20.70
C ALA A 613 -23.03 21.02 -21.47
N SER A 614 -23.05 20.28 -22.56
CA SER A 614 -21.92 20.17 -23.48
C SER A 614 -22.37 20.30 -24.92
N VAL A 615 -21.55 20.96 -25.72
CA VAL A 615 -21.71 21.08 -27.16
C VAL A 615 -20.56 20.33 -27.81
N ARG A 616 -20.88 19.39 -28.69
CA ARG A 616 -19.90 18.69 -29.50
C ARG A 616 -20.10 19.08 -30.96
N VAL A 617 -19.06 19.58 -31.60
CA VAL A 617 -19.00 19.83 -33.02
C VAL A 617 -18.18 18.72 -33.68
N LYS A 618 -18.72 18.08 -34.70
CA LYS A 618 -18.01 17.10 -35.54
C LYS A 618 -17.47 17.86 -36.75
N LEU A 619 -16.18 17.87 -36.90
CA LEU A 619 -15.47 18.45 -38.05
C LEU A 619 -15.35 17.43 -39.15
#